data_486f47b2ff655b90875d72fc5dedd596
#
_entry.id   486f47b2ff655b90875d72fc5dedd596
#
_cell.length_a   1.000
_cell.length_b   1.000
_cell.length_c   1.000
_cell.angle_alpha   90.00
_cell.angle_beta   90.00
_cell.angle_gamma   90.00
#
_symmetry.space_group_name_H-M   'P 1'
#
loop_
_entity.id
_entity.type
_entity.pdbx_description
1 polymer ?
#
loop_
_entity_poly.entity_id
_entity_poly.type
_entity_poly.pdbx_seq_one_letter_code
_entity_poly.pdbx_strand_id
1 'polypeptide(L)'
;MPAEVITQATPGELFVHRNIANQAHPTDTNLNAALQYAVEALAVEDVVVCGHEGCGGVRAAMHEEAPPLVDTWVAGVRTIVRLHADELSRIPDLERRLTRLVELNVMEQVFNISRSPIVQSAWAAGRTLRVHGWVYGIGSGLLRDLGVTMDGAPLRAALGKVKAVARDDVARARRAG
;
A
#
# COMPACT_ATOMS: atom_id res chain seq x y z
N MET A 1 0.57 -10.82 11.70
CA MET A 1 -0.82 -11.06 12.12
C MET A 1 -1.59 -11.69 10.98
N PRO A 2 -2.49 -12.68 11.19
CA PRO A 2 -3.34 -13.23 10.15
C PRO A 2 -4.32 -12.18 9.64
N ALA A 3 -4.56 -12.14 8.32
CA ALA A 3 -5.46 -11.16 7.71
C ALA A 3 -6.90 -11.35 8.20
N GLU A 4 -7.33 -12.59 8.36
CA GLU A 4 -8.65 -12.95 8.85
C GLU A 4 -8.94 -12.38 10.26
N VAL A 5 -7.92 -12.37 11.12
CA VAL A 5 -8.06 -11.84 12.49
C VAL A 5 -8.29 -10.33 12.49
N ILE A 6 -7.53 -9.59 11.68
CA ILE A 6 -7.62 -8.11 11.66
C ILE A 6 -8.84 -7.59 10.92
N THR A 7 -9.43 -8.41 10.03
CA THR A 7 -10.66 -8.09 9.29
C THR A 7 -11.90 -8.73 9.89
N GLN A 8 -11.74 -9.60 10.92
CA GLN A 8 -12.80 -10.42 11.50
C GLN A 8 -13.48 -11.35 10.47
N ALA A 9 -12.73 -11.75 9.45
CA ALA A 9 -13.20 -12.64 8.39
C ALA A 9 -13.09 -14.11 8.84
N THR A 10 -13.98 -14.95 8.33
CA THR A 10 -13.92 -16.39 8.51
C THR A 10 -12.97 -17.05 7.50
N PRO A 11 -12.49 -18.29 7.79
CA PRO A 11 -11.65 -19.01 6.83
C PRO A 11 -12.34 -19.18 5.46
N GLY A 12 -11.64 -18.81 4.39
CA GLY A 12 -12.15 -18.88 3.01
C GLY A 12 -12.76 -17.59 2.46
N GLU A 13 -13.02 -16.59 3.30
CA GLU A 13 -13.53 -15.28 2.86
C GLU A 13 -12.45 -14.38 2.26
N LEU A 14 -11.16 -14.64 2.58
CA LEU A 14 -10.04 -13.87 2.06
C LEU A 14 -9.08 -14.76 1.26
N PHE A 15 -8.64 -14.27 0.11
CA PHE A 15 -7.48 -14.79 -0.59
C PHE A 15 -6.26 -13.91 -0.24
N VAL A 16 -5.26 -14.48 0.45
CA VAL A 16 -4.19 -13.71 1.07
C VAL A 16 -2.85 -14.00 0.43
N HIS A 17 -2.17 -12.96 -0.05
CA HIS A 17 -0.77 -12.96 -0.42
C HIS A 17 0.03 -12.07 0.55
N ARG A 18 1.25 -12.50 0.93
CA ARG A 18 2.07 -11.76 1.91
C ARG A 18 3.53 -11.70 1.48
N ASN A 19 4.10 -10.52 1.59
CA ASN A 19 5.53 -10.30 1.43
C ASN A 19 6.04 -9.18 2.37
N ILE A 20 7.36 -9.02 2.45
CA ILE A 20 7.99 -7.96 3.25
C ILE A 20 7.62 -6.59 2.67
N ALA A 21 7.13 -5.70 3.53
CA ALA A 21 6.75 -4.33 3.20
C ALA A 21 5.65 -4.21 2.13
N ASN A 22 4.76 -5.20 2.02
CA ASN A 22 3.60 -5.20 1.10
C ASN A 22 3.94 -4.72 -0.33
N GLN A 23 5.09 -5.13 -0.86
CA GLN A 23 5.57 -4.67 -2.17
C GLN A 23 4.78 -5.31 -3.33
N ALA A 24 4.38 -4.47 -4.28
CA ALA A 24 3.76 -4.88 -5.54
C ALA A 24 4.71 -4.58 -6.71
N HIS A 25 5.71 -5.44 -6.87
CA HIS A 25 6.70 -5.26 -7.92
C HIS A 25 6.15 -5.77 -9.27
N PRO A 26 6.20 -5.00 -10.36
CA PRO A 26 5.65 -5.42 -11.65
C PRO A 26 6.27 -6.72 -12.20
N THR A 27 7.50 -7.03 -11.79
CA THR A 27 8.24 -8.23 -12.23
C THR A 27 8.16 -9.39 -11.24
N ASP A 28 7.47 -9.23 -10.10
CA ASP A 28 7.31 -10.31 -9.13
C ASP A 28 6.27 -11.33 -9.64
N THR A 29 6.78 -12.44 -10.17
CA THR A 29 5.95 -13.52 -10.70
C THR A 29 5.02 -14.12 -9.65
N ASN A 30 5.45 -14.20 -8.38
CA ASN A 30 4.63 -14.77 -7.30
C ASN A 30 3.41 -13.88 -7.02
N LEU A 31 3.63 -12.58 -6.84
CA LEU A 31 2.54 -11.62 -6.67
C LEU A 31 1.60 -11.61 -7.90
N ASN A 32 2.17 -11.54 -9.10
CA ASN A 32 1.37 -11.45 -10.32
C ASN A 32 0.52 -12.70 -10.54
N ALA A 33 1.05 -13.91 -10.25
CA ALA A 33 0.28 -15.14 -10.31
C ALA A 33 -0.86 -15.15 -9.29
N ALA A 34 -0.60 -14.73 -8.05
CA ALA A 34 -1.63 -14.61 -7.02
C ALA A 34 -2.71 -13.58 -7.41
N LEU A 35 -2.30 -12.41 -7.91
CA LEU A 35 -3.23 -11.38 -8.36
C LEU A 35 -4.10 -11.85 -9.53
N GLN A 36 -3.48 -12.51 -10.51
CA GLN A 36 -4.21 -13.06 -11.66
C GLN A 36 -5.24 -14.12 -11.22
N TYR A 37 -4.84 -15.02 -10.34
CA TYR A 37 -5.75 -16.03 -9.82
C TYR A 37 -6.93 -15.41 -9.06
N ALA A 38 -6.66 -14.43 -8.19
CA ALA A 38 -7.70 -13.73 -7.46
C ALA A 38 -8.68 -13.01 -8.40
N VAL A 39 -8.15 -12.28 -9.39
CA VAL A 39 -8.98 -11.49 -10.31
C VAL A 39 -9.70 -12.40 -11.32
N GLU A 40 -9.02 -13.35 -11.98
CA GLU A 40 -9.60 -14.09 -13.10
C GLU A 40 -10.33 -15.36 -12.66
N ALA A 41 -9.79 -16.12 -11.69
CA ALA A 41 -10.38 -17.38 -11.27
C ALA A 41 -11.37 -17.22 -10.11
N LEU A 42 -11.00 -16.43 -9.08
CA LEU A 42 -11.86 -16.21 -7.92
C LEU A 42 -12.86 -15.06 -8.14
N ALA A 43 -12.64 -14.26 -9.18
CA ALA A 43 -13.50 -13.13 -9.55
C ALA A 43 -13.72 -12.12 -8.40
N VAL A 44 -12.69 -11.83 -7.61
CA VAL A 44 -12.78 -10.87 -6.52
C VAL A 44 -13.14 -9.47 -7.06
N GLU A 45 -13.90 -8.72 -6.27
CA GLU A 45 -14.28 -7.33 -6.59
C GLU A 45 -13.39 -6.31 -5.86
N ASP A 46 -12.69 -6.74 -4.81
CA ASP A 46 -11.85 -5.88 -3.99
C ASP A 46 -10.47 -6.49 -3.81
N VAL A 47 -9.44 -5.67 -4.03
CA VAL A 47 -8.04 -5.97 -3.70
C VAL A 47 -7.57 -4.95 -2.67
N VAL A 48 -7.05 -5.42 -1.55
CA VAL A 48 -6.57 -4.54 -0.48
C VAL A 48 -5.06 -4.64 -0.35
N VAL A 49 -4.37 -3.53 -0.50
CA VAL A 49 -2.98 -3.38 -0.08
C VAL A 49 -2.98 -2.94 1.37
N CYS A 50 -2.49 -3.81 2.25
CA CYS A 50 -2.44 -3.52 3.69
C CYS A 50 -1.01 -3.43 4.19
N GLY A 51 -0.59 -2.23 4.61
CA GLY A 51 0.62 -2.00 5.40
C GLY A 51 0.34 -2.08 6.90
N HIS A 52 1.37 -1.93 7.71
CA HIS A 52 1.22 -1.85 9.16
C HIS A 52 2.21 -0.88 9.79
N GLU A 53 1.82 -0.24 10.87
CA GLU A 53 2.70 0.63 11.64
C GLU A 53 3.94 -0.13 12.14
N GLY A 54 5.07 0.56 12.27
CA GLY A 54 6.33 -0.03 12.75
C GLY A 54 6.93 -1.09 11.83
N CYS A 55 6.57 -1.13 10.53
CA CYS A 55 7.07 -2.13 9.58
C CYS A 55 8.60 -2.15 9.49
N GLY A 56 9.22 -3.29 9.85
CA GLY A 56 10.68 -3.44 9.82
C GLY A 56 11.29 -3.30 8.42
N GLY A 57 10.61 -3.78 7.38
CA GLY A 57 11.08 -3.63 6.00
C GLY A 57 11.05 -2.18 5.51
N VAL A 58 10.02 -1.41 5.88
CA VAL A 58 9.95 0.03 5.57
C VAL A 58 10.99 0.80 6.38
N ARG A 59 11.19 0.46 7.66
CA ARG A 59 12.24 1.03 8.51
C ARG A 59 13.63 0.79 7.94
N ALA A 60 13.92 -0.44 7.50
CA ALA A 60 15.19 -0.80 6.88
C ALA A 60 15.49 0.03 5.61
N ALA A 61 14.47 0.28 4.78
CA ALA A 61 14.62 1.16 3.63
C ALA A 61 14.92 2.62 4.01
N MET A 62 14.37 3.11 5.12
CA MET A 62 14.57 4.47 5.60
C MET A 62 15.99 4.70 6.16
N HIS A 63 16.59 3.67 6.79
CA HIS A 63 17.91 3.75 7.42
C HIS A 63 19.05 3.20 6.54
N GLU A 64 18.73 2.63 5.37
CA GLU A 64 19.70 1.96 4.47
C GLU A 64 20.49 0.81 5.14
N GLU A 65 19.88 0.20 6.16
CA GLU A 65 20.45 -0.91 6.93
C GLU A 65 19.56 -2.15 6.79
N ALA A 66 19.95 -3.07 5.91
CA ALA A 66 19.25 -4.33 5.74
C ALA A 66 20.20 -5.44 5.25
N PRO A 67 19.92 -6.72 5.55
CA PRO A 67 20.60 -7.83 4.90
C PRO A 67 20.47 -7.74 3.36
N PRO A 68 21.47 -8.18 2.58
CA PRO A 68 21.54 -7.89 1.14
C PRO A 68 20.31 -8.24 0.33
N LEU A 69 19.64 -9.37 0.60
CA LEU A 69 18.42 -9.75 -0.12
C LEU A 69 17.22 -8.86 0.27
N VAL A 70 17.10 -8.51 1.56
CA VAL A 70 16.06 -7.57 2.04
C VAL A 70 16.33 -6.19 1.45
N ASP A 71 17.59 -5.78 1.40
CA ASP A 71 18.03 -4.52 0.82
C ASP A 71 17.59 -4.36 -0.64
N THR A 72 17.86 -5.38 -1.44
CA THR A 72 17.41 -5.45 -2.84
C THR A 72 15.88 -5.40 -2.93
N TRP A 73 15.19 -6.14 -2.07
CA TRP A 73 13.72 -6.22 -2.06
C TRP A 73 13.07 -4.88 -1.74
N VAL A 74 13.58 -4.15 -0.74
CA VAL A 74 13.01 -2.86 -0.32
C VAL A 74 13.54 -1.66 -1.11
N ALA A 75 14.29 -1.85 -2.18
CA ALA A 75 14.82 -0.79 -3.02
C ALA A 75 13.71 0.14 -3.58
N GLY A 76 12.52 -0.43 -3.86
CA GLY A 76 11.34 0.34 -4.24
C GLY A 76 10.91 1.33 -3.16
N VAL A 77 10.96 0.93 -1.89
CA VAL A 77 10.62 1.82 -0.76
C VAL A 77 11.63 2.98 -0.65
N ARG A 78 12.93 2.74 -0.92
CA ARG A 78 13.92 3.84 -0.96
C ARG A 78 13.62 4.86 -2.05
N THR A 79 13.09 4.41 -3.17
CA THR A 79 12.63 5.34 -4.20
C THR A 79 11.51 6.23 -3.68
N ILE A 80 10.56 5.68 -2.91
CA ILE A 80 9.51 6.46 -2.24
C ILE A 80 10.11 7.45 -1.24
N VAL A 81 11.10 7.04 -0.44
CA VAL A 81 11.82 7.95 0.48
C VAL A 81 12.39 9.15 -0.27
N ARG A 82 13.07 8.91 -1.40
CA ARG A 82 13.64 9.98 -2.23
C ARG A 82 12.60 10.90 -2.84
N LEU A 83 11.51 10.33 -3.37
CA LEU A 83 10.42 11.10 -3.98
C LEU A 83 9.67 11.99 -2.99
N HIS A 84 9.62 11.58 -1.73
CA HIS A 84 8.93 12.29 -0.64
C HIS A 84 9.90 12.91 0.39
N ALA A 85 11.18 13.10 0.04
CA ALA A 85 12.21 13.57 0.96
C ALA A 85 11.82 14.90 1.65
N ASP A 86 11.29 15.87 0.90
CA ASP A 86 10.85 17.16 1.45
C ASP A 86 9.71 17.02 2.45
N GLU A 87 8.77 16.14 2.22
CA GLU A 87 7.65 15.87 3.13
C GLU A 87 8.15 15.17 4.39
N LEU A 88 8.92 14.11 4.22
CA LEU A 88 9.43 13.29 5.32
C LEU A 88 10.40 14.06 6.23
N SER A 89 11.25 14.94 5.66
CA SER A 89 12.19 15.76 6.44
C SER A 89 11.50 16.74 7.39
N ARG A 90 10.28 17.17 7.07
CA ARG A 90 9.48 18.07 7.91
C ARG A 90 8.84 17.40 9.13
N ILE A 91 8.93 16.08 9.23
CA ILE A 91 8.42 15.29 10.36
C ILE A 91 9.62 14.99 11.28
N PRO A 92 9.82 15.71 12.39
CA PRO A 92 11.01 15.56 13.23
C PRO A 92 11.00 14.23 14.01
N ASP A 93 9.84 13.77 14.43
CA ASP A 93 9.67 12.51 15.15
C ASP A 93 9.85 11.31 14.22
N LEU A 94 10.77 10.41 14.58
CA LEU A 94 11.18 9.29 13.76
C LEU A 94 10.05 8.26 13.55
N GLU A 95 9.27 7.96 14.59
CA GLU A 95 8.19 6.99 14.49
C GLU A 95 7.01 7.54 13.67
N ARG A 96 6.70 8.82 13.82
CA ARG A 96 5.70 9.49 12.95
C ARG A 96 6.17 9.54 11.51
N ARG A 97 7.45 9.79 11.26
CA ARG A 97 8.04 9.75 9.92
C ARG A 97 7.95 8.35 9.31
N LEU A 98 8.26 7.31 10.09
CA LEU A 98 8.11 5.92 9.66
C LEU A 98 6.65 5.59 9.35
N THR A 99 5.71 5.99 10.21
CA THR A 99 4.27 5.80 9.97
C THR A 99 3.85 6.46 8.65
N ARG A 100 4.32 7.70 8.40
CA ARG A 100 4.04 8.38 7.13
C ARG A 100 4.64 7.66 5.93
N LEU A 101 5.85 7.15 6.05
CA LEU A 101 6.48 6.36 4.99
C LEU A 101 5.72 5.05 4.71
N VAL A 102 5.18 4.39 5.74
CA VAL A 102 4.29 3.23 5.56
C VAL A 102 3.05 3.60 4.75
N GLU A 103 2.41 4.73 5.03
CA GLU A 103 1.26 5.22 4.27
C GLU A 103 1.62 5.48 2.81
N LEU A 104 2.70 6.21 2.56
CA LEU A 104 3.20 6.50 1.21
C LEU A 104 3.53 5.22 0.44
N ASN A 105 4.13 4.24 1.11
CA ASN A 105 4.40 2.94 0.51
C ASN A 105 3.11 2.21 0.12
N VAL A 106 2.11 2.16 1.00
CA VAL A 106 0.80 1.56 0.66
C VAL A 106 0.18 2.24 -0.56
N MET A 107 0.17 3.58 -0.61
CA MET A 107 -0.37 4.35 -1.74
C MET A 107 0.33 4.00 -3.05
N GLU A 108 1.67 3.90 -3.03
CA GLU A 108 2.45 3.51 -4.21
C GLU A 108 2.14 2.09 -4.67
N GLN A 109 1.97 1.14 -3.72
CA GLN A 109 1.64 -0.23 -4.10
C GLN A 109 0.20 -0.37 -4.63
N VAL A 110 -0.76 0.40 -4.13
CA VAL A 110 -2.10 0.54 -4.75
C VAL A 110 -1.98 1.00 -6.19
N PHE A 111 -1.14 1.99 -6.44
CA PHE A 111 -0.88 2.50 -7.78
C PHE A 111 -0.22 1.43 -8.68
N ASN A 112 0.77 0.70 -8.17
CA ASN A 112 1.47 -0.36 -8.90
C ASN A 112 0.52 -1.50 -9.30
N ILE A 113 -0.31 -1.99 -8.36
CA ILE A 113 -1.33 -3.01 -8.63
C ILE A 113 -2.33 -2.50 -9.67
N SER A 114 -2.81 -1.27 -9.51
CA SER A 114 -3.78 -0.67 -10.41
C SER A 114 -3.27 -0.55 -11.85
N ARG A 115 -1.97 -0.39 -12.04
CA ARG A 115 -1.32 -0.32 -13.36
C ARG A 115 -0.97 -1.69 -13.94
N SER A 116 -1.12 -2.77 -13.18
CA SER A 116 -0.81 -4.11 -13.69
C SER A 116 -1.71 -4.44 -14.90
N PRO A 117 -1.20 -5.16 -15.90
CA PRO A 117 -2.00 -5.60 -17.03
C PRO A 117 -3.25 -6.39 -16.63
N ILE A 118 -3.17 -7.13 -15.51
CA ILE A 118 -4.27 -7.93 -14.97
C ILE A 118 -5.45 -7.02 -14.56
N VAL A 119 -5.18 -6.01 -13.75
CA VAL A 119 -6.20 -5.06 -13.27
C VAL A 119 -6.73 -4.20 -14.42
N GLN A 120 -5.83 -3.71 -15.29
CA GLN A 120 -6.21 -2.90 -16.45
C GLN A 120 -7.11 -3.69 -17.41
N SER A 121 -6.83 -4.97 -17.66
CA SER A 121 -7.66 -5.85 -18.49
C SER A 121 -9.03 -6.10 -17.86
N ALA A 122 -9.12 -6.29 -16.56
CA ALA A 122 -10.39 -6.43 -15.84
C ALA A 122 -11.26 -5.18 -15.99
N TRP A 123 -10.68 -3.99 -15.82
CA TRP A 123 -11.38 -2.71 -16.01
C TRP A 123 -11.80 -2.49 -17.46
N ALA A 124 -10.93 -2.81 -18.43
CA ALA A 124 -11.26 -2.71 -19.86
C ALA A 124 -12.40 -3.65 -20.26
N ALA A 125 -12.53 -4.80 -19.60
CA ALA A 125 -13.64 -5.73 -19.76
C ALA A 125 -14.92 -5.32 -19.01
N GLY A 126 -14.94 -4.14 -18.37
CA GLY A 126 -16.09 -3.62 -17.62
C GLY A 126 -16.35 -4.31 -16.29
N ARG A 127 -15.38 -5.04 -15.73
CA ARG A 127 -15.52 -5.70 -14.43
C ARG A 127 -15.43 -4.69 -13.29
N THR A 128 -16.27 -4.88 -12.29
CA THR A 128 -16.14 -4.20 -11.01
C THR A 128 -14.92 -4.76 -10.29
N LEU A 129 -13.88 -3.94 -10.16
CA LEU A 129 -12.69 -4.26 -9.40
C LEU A 129 -12.15 -2.97 -8.77
N ARG A 130 -11.96 -2.99 -7.46
CA ARG A 130 -11.44 -1.85 -6.69
C ARG A 130 -10.14 -2.25 -6.01
N VAL A 131 -9.18 -1.34 -5.99
CA VAL A 131 -7.90 -1.54 -5.30
C VAL A 131 -7.79 -0.49 -4.20
N HIS A 132 -7.70 -0.94 -2.96
CA HIS A 132 -7.74 -0.11 -1.76
C HIS A 132 -6.39 -0.08 -1.05
N GLY A 133 -6.13 1.01 -0.31
CA GLY A 133 -4.95 1.17 0.54
C GLY A 133 -5.31 1.29 2.01
N TRP A 134 -4.90 0.32 2.84
CA TRP A 134 -5.16 0.30 4.27
C TRP A 134 -3.87 0.21 5.08
N VAL A 135 -3.91 0.69 6.32
CA VAL A 135 -2.82 0.54 7.30
C VAL A 135 -3.39 -0.02 8.59
N TYR A 136 -2.74 -1.08 9.09
CA TYR A 136 -3.06 -1.67 10.38
C TYR A 136 -2.21 -1.04 11.49
N GLY A 137 -2.86 -0.49 12.50
CA GLY A 137 -2.24 0.02 13.70
C GLY A 137 -1.99 -1.11 14.70
N ILE A 138 -0.73 -1.52 14.88
CA ILE A 138 -0.39 -2.61 15.81
C ILE A 138 -0.75 -2.24 17.25
N GLY A 139 -0.54 -0.98 17.65
CA GLY A 139 -0.84 -0.50 18.99
C GLY A 139 -2.33 -0.33 19.26
N SER A 140 -3.11 0.08 18.25
CA SER A 140 -4.57 0.31 18.36
C SER A 140 -5.40 -0.94 18.07
N GLY A 141 -4.86 -1.90 17.33
CA GLY A 141 -5.60 -3.05 16.83
C GLY A 141 -6.61 -2.72 15.72
N LEU A 142 -6.54 -1.54 15.12
CA LEU A 142 -7.51 -1.06 14.14
C LEU A 142 -6.92 -0.98 12.73
N LEU A 143 -7.76 -1.27 11.74
CA LEU A 143 -7.51 -0.96 10.33
C LEU A 143 -7.94 0.47 10.03
N ARG A 144 -7.11 1.21 9.33
CA ARG A 144 -7.38 2.55 8.84
C ARG A 144 -7.33 2.57 7.33
N ASP A 145 -8.43 2.98 6.71
CA ASP A 145 -8.49 3.26 5.28
C ASP A 145 -7.78 4.59 5.00
N LEU A 146 -6.87 4.59 4.03
CA LEU A 146 -6.16 5.78 3.59
C LEU A 146 -6.97 6.68 2.64
N GLY A 147 -8.20 6.27 2.29
CA GLY A 147 -9.03 6.96 1.32
C GLY A 147 -8.46 6.91 -0.11
N VAL A 148 -7.58 5.96 -0.38
CA VAL A 148 -6.98 5.72 -1.70
C VAL A 148 -7.63 4.49 -2.29
N THR A 149 -8.55 4.70 -3.23
CA THR A 149 -9.22 3.63 -3.97
C THR A 149 -9.10 3.87 -5.46
N MET A 150 -8.70 2.85 -6.21
CA MET A 150 -8.66 2.83 -7.67
C MET A 150 -9.73 1.88 -8.20
N ASP A 151 -10.59 2.37 -9.09
CA ASP A 151 -11.78 1.66 -9.58
C ASP A 151 -11.92 1.69 -11.12
N GLY A 152 -10.81 1.93 -11.82
CA GLY A 152 -10.79 2.08 -13.29
C GLY A 152 -11.03 3.50 -13.77
N ALA A 153 -11.25 4.48 -12.90
CA ALA A 153 -11.29 5.88 -13.27
C ALA A 153 -9.92 6.35 -13.85
N PRO A 154 -9.90 7.32 -14.77
CA PRO A 154 -8.65 7.77 -15.39
C PRO A 154 -7.59 8.13 -14.36
N LEU A 155 -6.39 7.61 -14.52
CA LEU A 155 -5.23 7.78 -13.63
C LEU A 155 -4.96 9.24 -13.21
N ARG A 156 -5.30 10.23 -14.08
CA ARG A 156 -5.17 11.66 -13.75
C ARG A 156 -6.07 12.10 -12.58
N ALA A 157 -7.29 11.59 -12.51
CA ALA A 157 -8.20 11.88 -11.42
C ALA A 157 -7.73 11.21 -10.12
N ALA A 158 -7.15 10.02 -10.21
CA ALA A 158 -6.59 9.28 -9.08
C ALA A 158 -5.36 9.99 -8.46
N LEU A 159 -4.43 10.49 -9.29
CA LEU A 159 -3.29 11.29 -8.83
C LEU A 159 -3.73 12.58 -8.13
N GLY A 160 -4.84 13.17 -8.56
CA GLY A 160 -5.47 14.31 -7.89
C GLY A 160 -5.96 13.97 -6.48
N LYS A 161 -6.60 12.81 -6.31
CA LYS A 161 -7.06 12.30 -4.99
C LYS A 161 -5.90 12.04 -4.03
N VAL A 162 -4.82 11.41 -4.48
CA VAL A 162 -3.62 11.15 -3.66
C VAL A 162 -2.99 12.43 -3.16
N LYS A 163 -2.86 13.45 -4.03
CA LYS A 163 -2.34 14.77 -3.63
C LYS A 163 -3.25 15.51 -2.64
N ALA A 164 -4.57 15.35 -2.76
CA ALA A 164 -5.53 15.96 -1.85
C ALA A 164 -5.43 15.35 -0.45
N VAL A 165 -5.42 14.00 -0.33
CA VAL A 165 -5.27 13.30 0.96
C VAL A 165 -4.00 13.73 1.68
N ALA A 166 -2.86 13.79 0.97
CA ALA A 166 -1.60 14.23 1.56
C ALA A 166 -1.65 15.68 2.10
N ARG A 167 -2.40 16.58 1.44
CA ARG A 167 -2.60 17.96 1.89
C ARG A 167 -3.49 18.06 3.13
N ASP A 168 -4.56 17.25 3.19
CA ASP A 168 -5.49 17.24 4.32
C ASP A 168 -4.84 16.69 5.59
N ASP A 169 -4.01 15.67 5.48
CA ASP A 169 -3.26 15.11 6.62
C ASP A 169 -2.24 16.11 7.18
N VAL A 170 -1.54 16.84 6.30
CA VAL A 170 -0.65 17.93 6.72
C VAL A 170 -1.43 19.06 7.39
N ALA A 171 -2.62 19.38 6.87
CA ALA A 171 -3.48 20.43 7.45
C ALA A 171 -4.05 20.01 8.82
N ARG A 172 -4.42 18.71 9.00
CA ARG A 172 -4.87 18.16 10.29
C ARG A 172 -3.74 18.13 11.32
N ALA A 173 -2.53 17.72 10.92
CA ALA A 173 -1.37 17.72 11.80
C ALA A 173 -1.00 19.14 12.31
N ARG A 174 -1.18 20.17 11.46
CA ARG A 174 -0.96 21.60 11.85
C ARG A 174 -2.01 22.15 12.80
N ARG A 175 -3.23 21.60 12.87
CA ARG A 175 -4.30 22.05 13.77
C ARG A 175 -4.30 21.30 15.10
N ALA A 176 -3.57 20.20 15.22
CA ALA A 176 -3.49 19.36 16.42
C ALA A 176 -2.23 19.62 17.26
N GLY A 177 -1.36 20.55 16.83
CA GLY A 177 -0.20 21.05 17.57
C GLY A 177 -0.29 22.52 17.78
#